data_da505108f780e6eea225ad04da796954
#
_entry.id   da505108f780e6eea225ad04da796954
#
_cell.length_a   1.000
_cell.length_b   1.000
_cell.length_c   1.000
_cell.angle_alpha   90.00
_cell.angle_beta   90.00
_cell.angle_gamma   90.00
#
_symmetry.space_group_name_H-M   'P 1'
#
loop_
_entity.id
_entity.type
_entity.pdbx_description
1 polymer ?
#
loop_
_entity_poly.entity_id
_entity_poly.type
_entity_poly.pdbx_seq_one_letter_code
_entity_poly.pdbx_strand_id
1 'polypeptide(L)'
;MKQNILKAAILAAGFCCTVGCSDNDSDLTIYIPDAGTAVKANFYIEDEPYVQTFNVAVTPETYPQLTEYGLPNDAVVHLQADPDKVNEYNTKNGTEYELLPEVAYDLTGEVLVKAGTSKSEEAVITVHAKGNIEAFKEYLLPVSITSVEGAVADDCCQTIYFIFRGSMDASNMELLDRTGWEALSASSEEPKEGDWGHSGLKEACLDGDLNTFWGTDWSNQHPQPPHWIVIDLKKTTHIQGFACQAREEGYDGPKEVTVEVSEDNATWTVAAKFKDIPAQGEFRSFLPDAVDGRYLKVTITDRKSVV
;
A
#
# COMPACT_ATOMS: atom_id res chain seq x y z
N MET A 1 -16.69 13.21 15.31
CA MET A 1 -15.40 13.22 14.63
C MET A 1 -14.40 12.45 15.49
N LYS A 2 -14.09 11.22 15.11
CA LYS A 2 -13.06 10.40 15.77
C LYS A 2 -11.86 10.36 14.81
N GLN A 3 -10.78 11.04 15.19
CA GLN A 3 -9.51 10.94 14.49
C GLN A 3 -8.95 9.54 14.70
N ASN A 4 -8.95 8.73 13.66
CA ASN A 4 -8.19 7.48 13.61
C ASN A 4 -6.76 7.82 13.15
N ILE A 5 -5.88 7.99 14.12
CA ILE A 5 -4.45 8.08 13.87
C ILE A 5 -3.96 6.66 13.55
N LEU A 6 -3.79 6.36 12.27
CA LEU A 6 -3.11 5.14 11.83
C LEU A 6 -1.60 5.32 12.11
N LYS A 7 -1.08 4.56 13.09
CA LYS A 7 0.35 4.57 13.41
C LYS A 7 1.11 3.83 12.30
N ALA A 8 1.89 4.57 11.51
CA ALA A 8 2.83 3.99 10.57
C ALA A 8 3.89 3.18 11.34
N ALA A 9 4.05 1.91 10.99
CA ALA A 9 5.12 1.08 11.52
C ALA A 9 6.43 1.42 10.79
N ILE A 10 7.37 2.01 11.52
CA ILE A 10 8.72 2.29 11.03
C ILE A 10 9.50 0.97 11.02
N LEU A 11 9.79 0.44 9.85
CA LEU A 11 10.79 -0.62 9.69
C LEU A 11 12.14 0.05 9.40
N ALA A 12 12.88 0.38 10.44
CA ALA A 12 14.23 0.91 10.33
C ALA A 12 15.21 -0.23 10.04
N ALA A 13 15.63 -0.37 8.78
CA ALA A 13 16.85 -1.10 8.43
C ALA A 13 18.00 -0.09 8.42
N GLY A 14 18.60 0.12 9.58
CA GLY A 14 19.76 0.99 9.73
C GLY A 14 20.97 0.43 8.96
N PHE A 15 21.36 1.10 7.88
CA PHE A 15 22.68 0.93 7.29
C PHE A 15 23.45 2.22 7.55
N CYS A 16 24.26 2.20 8.60
CA CYS A 16 25.16 3.28 8.97
C CYS A 16 26.18 3.47 7.85
N CYS A 17 26.16 4.62 7.16
CA CYS A 17 27.22 5.02 6.26
C CYS A 17 28.46 5.33 7.08
N THR A 18 29.38 4.36 7.21
CA THR A 18 30.75 4.63 7.66
C THR A 18 31.55 5.19 6.49
N VAL A 19 31.34 6.44 6.16
CA VAL A 19 32.30 7.22 5.37
C VAL A 19 32.99 8.13 6.35
N GLY A 20 34.32 7.96 6.49
CA GLY A 20 35.11 8.74 7.42
C GLY A 20 34.97 10.22 7.14
N CYS A 21 34.37 10.94 8.08
CA CYS A 21 34.47 12.38 8.18
C CYS A 21 35.86 12.73 8.71
N SER A 22 36.51 13.67 8.04
CA SER A 22 37.80 14.22 8.47
C SER A 22 37.62 14.89 9.82
N ASP A 23 38.56 14.58 10.74
CA ASP A 23 38.71 15.25 12.01
C ASP A 23 38.80 16.77 11.84
N ASN A 24 37.70 17.48 12.11
CA ASN A 24 37.75 18.89 12.44
C ASN A 24 36.71 19.19 13.54
N ASP A 25 37.22 19.79 14.61
CA ASP A 25 36.59 20.17 15.85
C ASP A 25 35.17 20.77 15.72
N SER A 26 34.22 20.19 16.49
CA SER A 26 33.20 20.87 17.29
C SER A 26 32.23 21.86 16.63
N ASP A 27 32.06 21.90 15.34
CA ASP A 27 31.01 22.73 14.76
C ASP A 27 29.69 21.96 14.73
N LEU A 28 28.71 22.41 15.51
CA LEU A 28 27.35 21.91 15.45
C LEU A 28 26.82 22.11 14.05
N THR A 29 26.43 21.01 13.41
CA THR A 29 25.89 21.04 12.04
C THR A 29 24.41 20.70 12.04
N ILE A 30 23.70 21.14 11.03
CA ILE A 30 22.28 20.84 10.80
C ILE A 30 22.18 19.70 9.78
N TYR A 31 21.38 18.68 10.12
CA TYR A 31 21.17 17.49 9.31
C TYR A 31 19.73 17.00 9.37
N ILE A 32 19.36 16.08 8.48
CA ILE A 32 18.10 15.35 8.52
C ILE A 32 18.35 13.99 9.19
N PRO A 33 17.76 13.67 10.35
CA PRO A 33 18.04 12.46 11.12
C PRO A 33 17.90 11.15 10.35
N ASP A 34 16.93 11.08 9.43
CA ASP A 34 16.65 9.91 8.60
C ASP A 34 17.16 10.06 7.16
N ALA A 35 18.18 10.91 6.95
CA ALA A 35 18.78 11.13 5.64
C ALA A 35 19.23 9.81 4.98
N GLY A 36 18.99 9.71 3.69
CA GLY A 36 19.30 8.51 2.90
C GLY A 36 18.32 7.35 3.07
N THR A 37 17.35 7.45 3.99
CA THR A 37 16.28 6.46 4.17
C THR A 37 14.99 6.92 3.49
N ALA A 38 14.05 5.97 3.29
CA ALA A 38 12.74 6.29 2.76
C ALA A 38 11.64 6.05 3.79
N VAL A 39 10.82 7.07 4.00
CA VAL A 39 9.58 6.99 4.78
C VAL A 39 8.45 6.61 3.85
N LYS A 40 7.81 5.46 4.09
CA LYS A 40 6.65 5.00 3.30
C LYS A 40 5.36 5.47 3.94
N ALA A 41 4.50 6.10 3.14
CA ALA A 41 3.19 6.58 3.53
C ALA A 41 2.11 5.99 2.62
N ASN A 42 1.18 5.24 3.23
CA ASN A 42 -0.02 4.74 2.56
C ASN A 42 -1.25 5.45 3.15
N PHE A 43 -2.10 5.95 2.29
CA PHE A 43 -3.29 6.70 2.69
C PHE A 43 -4.42 6.49 1.68
N TYR A 44 -5.66 6.81 2.06
CA TYR A 44 -6.77 6.83 1.12
C TYR A 44 -6.83 8.17 0.37
N ILE A 45 -7.00 8.11 -0.96
CA ILE A 45 -7.08 9.30 -1.82
C ILE A 45 -8.28 10.18 -1.44
N GLU A 46 -9.35 9.57 -0.90
CA GLU A 46 -10.55 10.26 -0.46
C GLU A 46 -10.39 11.02 0.87
N ASP A 47 -9.40 10.64 1.68
CA ASP A 47 -9.12 11.24 3.00
C ASP A 47 -8.12 12.41 2.86
N GLU A 48 -8.43 13.37 2.01
CA GLU A 48 -7.59 14.55 1.75
C GLU A 48 -7.73 15.67 2.77
N PRO A 49 -6.64 16.43 2.98
CA PRO A 49 -5.26 16.16 2.55
C PRO A 49 -4.55 15.15 3.46
N TYR A 50 -3.61 14.39 2.91
CA TYR A 50 -2.69 13.60 3.72
C TYR A 50 -1.52 14.49 4.17
N VAL A 51 -1.15 14.42 5.44
CA VAL A 51 -0.10 15.26 6.04
C VAL A 51 1.02 14.37 6.59
N GLN A 52 2.24 14.65 6.15
CA GLN A 52 3.48 14.06 6.65
C GLN A 52 4.34 15.14 7.28
N THR A 53 4.92 14.88 8.45
CA THR A 53 5.85 15.81 9.10
C THR A 53 7.22 15.19 9.30
N PHE A 54 8.24 16.04 9.37
CA PHE A 54 9.60 15.70 9.76
C PHE A 54 10.32 16.90 10.37
N ASN A 55 11.48 16.69 10.98
CA ASN A 55 12.30 17.76 11.54
C ASN A 55 13.72 17.66 10.98
N VAL A 56 14.41 18.78 10.95
CA VAL A 56 15.87 18.81 10.91
C VAL A 56 16.41 18.83 12.33
N ALA A 57 17.61 18.34 12.53
CA ALA A 57 18.23 18.27 13.84
C ALA A 57 19.63 18.90 13.84
N VAL A 58 20.12 19.16 15.03
CA VAL A 58 21.49 19.62 15.25
C VAL A 58 22.33 18.43 15.69
N THR A 59 23.44 18.17 15.02
CA THR A 59 24.33 17.09 15.41
C THR A 59 25.07 17.41 16.70
N PRO A 60 25.12 16.45 17.62
CA PRO A 60 26.14 16.39 18.62
C PRO A 60 26.95 15.10 18.44
N GLU A 61 27.66 14.94 17.37
CA GLU A 61 28.26 13.62 17.10
C GLU A 61 29.23 13.09 18.13
N THR A 62 29.77 13.91 18.99
CA THR A 62 30.83 13.47 19.87
C THR A 62 30.48 13.31 21.35
N TYR A 63 29.31 13.77 21.80
CA TYR A 63 28.96 13.72 23.23
C TYR A 63 27.51 13.29 23.49
N PRO A 64 27.19 11.99 23.40
CA PRO A 64 25.85 11.50 23.70
C PRO A 64 25.40 11.71 25.17
N GLN A 65 26.23 12.30 26.02
CA GLN A 65 25.94 12.57 27.41
C GLN A 65 25.46 14.01 27.68
N LEU A 66 25.50 14.88 26.67
CA LEU A 66 24.96 16.24 26.81
C LEU A 66 23.47 16.19 26.43
N THR A 67 22.62 16.20 27.45
CA THR A 67 21.15 16.19 27.28
C THR A 67 20.59 17.55 26.86
N GLU A 68 21.37 18.59 26.84
CA GLU A 68 21.01 19.94 26.44
C GLU A 68 22.10 20.53 25.54
N TYR A 69 21.97 20.29 24.24
CA TYR A 69 22.80 20.97 23.25
C TYR A 69 21.90 21.57 22.20
N GLY A 70 22.29 22.70 21.68
CA GLY A 70 21.62 23.42 20.63
C GLY A 70 22.55 24.48 20.07
N LEU A 71 22.17 25.05 18.96
CA LEU A 71 22.90 26.15 18.34
C LEU A 71 22.99 27.35 19.31
N PRO A 72 24.08 28.12 19.28
CA PRO A 72 24.20 29.34 20.12
C PRO A 72 23.25 30.44 19.66
N ASN A 73 22.84 30.43 18.39
CA ASN A 73 21.93 31.39 17.78
C ASN A 73 20.84 30.64 16.99
N ASP A 74 19.76 31.35 16.67
CA ASP A 74 18.74 30.85 15.77
C ASP A 74 19.34 30.55 14.38
N ALA A 75 18.85 29.49 13.72
CA ALA A 75 19.19 29.16 12.34
C ALA A 75 17.94 28.91 11.50
N VAL A 76 17.95 29.36 10.26
CA VAL A 76 16.90 29.11 9.28
C VAL A 76 17.40 28.07 8.30
N VAL A 77 16.61 27.02 8.09
CA VAL A 77 16.93 25.92 7.18
C VAL A 77 15.97 25.96 6.01
N HIS A 78 16.50 26.07 4.80
CA HIS A 78 15.71 26.04 3.57
C HIS A 78 15.62 24.61 3.05
N LEU A 79 14.39 24.18 2.76
CA LEU A 79 14.03 22.84 2.30
C LEU A 79 13.40 22.93 0.90
N GLN A 80 13.76 22.01 0.03
CA GLN A 80 13.17 21.93 -1.30
C GLN A 80 13.06 20.48 -1.76
N ALA A 81 12.06 20.19 -2.60
CA ALA A 81 12.02 18.96 -3.35
C ALA A 81 13.22 18.92 -4.31
N ASP A 82 13.85 17.74 -4.42
CA ASP A 82 15.06 17.52 -5.21
C ASP A 82 14.83 16.43 -6.27
N PRO A 83 14.26 16.78 -7.43
CA PRO A 83 13.94 15.83 -8.50
C PRO A 83 15.15 15.05 -9.02
N ASP A 84 16.34 15.65 -8.97
CA ASP A 84 17.56 15.02 -9.47
C ASP A 84 17.94 13.77 -8.66
N LYS A 85 17.50 13.70 -7.42
CA LYS A 85 17.72 12.56 -6.52
C LYS A 85 16.84 11.33 -6.82
N VAL A 86 15.81 11.45 -7.65
CA VAL A 86 14.91 10.32 -8.00
C VAL A 86 15.69 9.23 -8.74
N ASN A 87 16.46 9.60 -9.78
CA ASN A 87 17.24 8.64 -10.54
C ASN A 87 18.36 8.01 -9.71
N GLU A 88 19.00 8.78 -8.83
CA GLU A 88 20.02 8.28 -7.91
C GLU A 88 19.44 7.23 -6.96
N TYR A 89 18.28 7.55 -6.35
CA TYR A 89 17.57 6.64 -5.46
C TYR A 89 17.15 5.35 -6.17
N ASN A 90 16.52 5.46 -7.34
CA ASN A 90 16.06 4.31 -8.13
C ASN A 90 17.23 3.39 -8.53
N THR A 91 18.31 3.96 -9.00
CA THR A 91 19.53 3.20 -9.38
C THR A 91 20.11 2.45 -8.18
N LYS A 92 20.24 3.13 -7.04
CA LYS A 92 20.81 2.56 -5.80
C LYS A 92 19.96 1.42 -5.24
N ASN A 93 18.62 1.55 -5.33
CA ASN A 93 17.70 0.62 -4.69
C ASN A 93 17.06 -0.39 -5.66
N GLY A 94 17.33 -0.31 -6.98
CA GLY A 94 16.72 -1.18 -7.98
C GLY A 94 15.22 -0.96 -8.13
N THR A 95 14.77 0.29 -8.01
CA THR A 95 13.36 0.70 -8.09
C THR A 95 13.12 1.59 -9.32
N GLU A 96 11.85 1.83 -9.66
CA GLU A 96 11.42 2.65 -10.80
C GLU A 96 10.36 3.68 -10.38
N TYR A 97 10.51 4.27 -9.18
CA TYR A 97 9.58 5.29 -8.70
C TYR A 97 9.58 6.51 -9.61
N GLU A 98 8.39 7.05 -9.88
CA GLU A 98 8.25 8.36 -10.48
C GLU A 98 8.29 9.46 -9.40
N LEU A 99 8.70 10.66 -9.80
CA LEU A 99 8.61 11.83 -8.91
C LEU A 99 7.14 12.13 -8.59
N LEU A 100 6.84 12.45 -7.32
CA LEU A 100 5.52 12.96 -6.96
C LEU A 100 5.25 14.27 -7.73
N PRO A 101 4.12 14.38 -8.48
CA PRO A 101 3.83 15.59 -9.25
C PRO A 101 3.78 16.84 -8.37
N GLU A 102 4.35 17.94 -8.84
CA GLU A 102 4.42 19.22 -8.10
C GLU A 102 3.03 19.74 -7.67
N VAL A 103 2.02 19.50 -8.49
CA VAL A 103 0.62 19.87 -8.19
C VAL A 103 -0.02 19.00 -7.09
N ALA A 104 0.62 17.91 -6.73
CA ALA A 104 0.11 16.94 -5.76
C ALA A 104 0.59 17.22 -4.33
N TYR A 105 1.40 18.23 -4.08
CA TYR A 105 1.85 18.50 -2.71
C TYR A 105 2.20 19.98 -2.47
N ASP A 106 2.12 20.36 -1.20
CA ASP A 106 2.75 21.55 -0.65
C ASP A 106 3.85 21.12 0.31
N LEU A 107 5.00 21.81 0.27
CA LEU A 107 6.14 21.56 1.16
C LEU A 107 6.48 22.84 1.93
N THR A 108 6.70 22.74 3.24
CA THR A 108 7.30 23.81 4.04
C THR A 108 8.70 24.12 3.52
N GLY A 109 8.88 25.31 2.94
CA GLY A 109 10.15 25.72 2.34
C GLY A 109 11.21 26.16 3.35
N GLU A 110 10.80 26.52 4.58
CA GLU A 110 11.69 27.02 5.64
C GLU A 110 11.28 26.49 7.00
N VAL A 111 12.25 26.13 7.82
CA VAL A 111 12.04 25.79 9.23
C VAL A 111 13.06 26.48 10.13
N LEU A 112 12.62 26.88 11.32
CA LEU A 112 13.46 27.55 12.31
C LEU A 112 14.00 26.52 13.31
N VAL A 113 15.31 26.55 13.53
CA VAL A 113 15.99 25.92 14.65
C VAL A 113 16.29 27.00 15.68
N LYS A 114 15.59 27.02 16.78
CA LYS A 114 15.79 28.01 17.85
C LYS A 114 17.08 27.79 18.60
N ALA A 115 17.73 28.86 19.02
CA ALA A 115 18.88 28.80 19.89
C ALA A 115 18.62 27.92 21.13
N GLY A 116 19.55 27.05 21.46
CA GLY A 116 19.43 26.13 22.57
C GLY A 116 18.52 24.92 22.35
N THR A 117 17.98 24.73 21.12
CA THR A 117 17.21 23.53 20.77
C THR A 117 18.02 22.59 19.88
N SER A 118 17.72 21.29 19.97
CA SER A 118 18.35 20.25 19.16
C SER A 118 17.56 19.87 17.90
N LYS A 119 16.38 20.49 17.70
CA LYS A 119 15.48 20.22 16.56
C LYS A 119 14.81 21.48 16.08
N SER A 120 14.48 21.50 14.80
CA SER A 120 13.65 22.55 14.20
C SER A 120 12.19 22.46 14.63
N GLU A 121 11.43 23.48 14.27
CA GLU A 121 9.99 23.37 14.05
C GLU A 121 9.71 22.25 13.03
N GLU A 122 8.47 21.74 13.01
CA GLU A 122 8.10 20.69 12.06
C GLU A 122 8.05 21.24 10.64
N ALA A 123 8.72 20.55 9.72
CA ALA A 123 8.48 20.69 8.29
C ALA A 123 7.27 19.84 7.92
N VAL A 124 6.40 20.38 7.08
CA VAL A 124 5.14 19.75 6.69
C VAL A 124 5.12 19.51 5.20
N ILE A 125 4.75 18.30 4.81
CA ILE A 125 4.37 17.92 3.46
C ILE A 125 2.87 17.66 3.49
N THR A 126 2.11 18.42 2.73
CA THR A 126 0.66 18.21 2.55
C THR A 126 0.42 17.65 1.17
N VAL A 127 -0.11 16.41 1.09
CA VAL A 127 -0.35 15.74 -0.18
C VAL A 127 -1.81 15.88 -0.58
N HIS A 128 -2.05 16.41 -1.78
CA HIS A 128 -3.34 16.59 -2.44
C HIS A 128 -3.49 15.51 -3.53
N ALA A 129 -3.87 14.32 -3.14
CA ALA A 129 -3.81 13.14 -4.00
C ALA A 129 -4.92 13.09 -5.05
N LYS A 130 -6.13 13.57 -4.70
CA LYS A 130 -7.33 13.42 -5.53
C LYS A 130 -7.21 14.14 -6.87
N GLY A 131 -7.20 13.37 -7.95
CA GLY A 131 -7.04 13.89 -9.31
C GLY A 131 -5.61 14.26 -9.69
N ASN A 132 -4.64 14.16 -8.77
CA ASN A 132 -3.24 14.55 -9.00
C ASN A 132 -2.27 13.36 -9.01
N ILE A 133 -2.67 12.20 -8.46
CA ILE A 133 -1.89 10.96 -8.51
C ILE A 133 -2.78 9.78 -8.93
N GLU A 134 -2.15 8.73 -9.44
CA GLU A 134 -2.81 7.46 -9.74
C GLU A 134 -2.93 6.62 -8.48
N ALA A 135 -4.10 5.99 -8.28
CA ALA A 135 -4.29 5.07 -7.17
C ALA A 135 -3.36 3.86 -7.29
N PHE A 136 -2.86 3.38 -6.14
CA PHE A 136 -1.97 2.23 -5.99
C PHE A 136 -0.55 2.38 -6.57
N LYS A 137 -0.26 3.48 -7.27
CA LYS A 137 1.09 3.80 -7.74
C LYS A 137 1.90 4.43 -6.61
N GLU A 138 3.18 4.06 -6.53
CA GLU A 138 4.13 4.63 -5.58
C GLU A 138 4.90 5.78 -6.25
N TYR A 139 4.95 6.93 -5.57
CA TYR A 139 5.67 8.12 -5.99
C TYR A 139 6.75 8.46 -4.98
N LEU A 140 7.90 8.88 -5.48
CA LEU A 140 9.03 9.29 -4.65
C LEU A 140 9.11 10.82 -4.58
N LEU A 141 9.24 11.37 -3.37
CA LEU A 141 9.54 12.77 -3.13
C LEU A 141 10.84 12.87 -2.32
N PRO A 142 11.98 13.14 -2.94
CA PRO A 142 13.19 13.54 -2.23
C PRO A 142 13.04 14.98 -1.72
N VAL A 143 13.41 15.22 -0.46
CA VAL A 143 13.45 16.56 0.12
C VAL A 143 14.85 16.81 0.66
N SER A 144 15.47 17.89 0.20
CA SER A 144 16.85 18.25 0.53
C SER A 144 16.95 19.58 1.25
N ILE A 145 17.94 19.70 2.15
CA ILE A 145 18.41 21.00 2.64
C ILE A 145 19.17 21.67 1.50
N THR A 146 18.74 22.86 1.11
CA THR A 146 19.38 23.65 0.04
C THR A 146 20.32 24.71 0.56
N SER A 147 20.01 25.27 1.73
CA SER A 147 20.88 26.20 2.43
C SER A 147 20.51 26.31 3.91
N VAL A 148 21.44 26.80 4.69
CA VAL A 148 21.26 27.07 6.13
C VAL A 148 21.81 28.48 6.42
N GLU A 149 21.03 29.29 7.09
CA GLU A 149 21.43 30.60 7.62
C GLU A 149 21.68 30.49 9.12
N GLY A 150 22.79 31.05 9.60
CA GLY A 150 23.13 31.06 11.03
C GLY A 150 23.81 29.80 11.58
N ALA A 151 23.98 28.77 10.74
CA ALA A 151 24.69 27.54 11.07
C ALA A 151 25.27 26.89 9.80
N VAL A 152 25.92 25.72 9.96
CA VAL A 152 26.47 24.92 8.85
C VAL A 152 25.61 23.67 8.63
N ALA A 153 25.33 23.35 7.38
CA ALA A 153 24.70 22.08 7.02
C ALA A 153 25.73 20.94 7.08
N ASP A 154 25.31 19.76 7.52
CA ASP A 154 26.08 18.54 7.39
C ASP A 154 26.22 18.14 5.92
N ASP A 155 27.44 17.76 5.49
CA ASP A 155 27.72 17.45 4.07
C ASP A 155 27.09 16.11 3.59
N CYS A 156 26.77 15.22 4.51
CA CYS A 156 26.36 13.85 4.19
C CYS A 156 24.86 13.59 4.36
N CYS A 157 24.20 14.30 5.25
CA CYS A 157 22.87 13.98 5.74
C CYS A 157 21.84 15.05 5.40
N GLN A 158 21.73 15.40 4.11
CA GLN A 158 20.92 16.52 3.64
C GLN A 158 19.62 16.13 2.95
N THR A 159 19.43 14.85 2.59
CA THR A 159 18.25 14.41 1.81
C THR A 159 17.51 13.28 2.50
N ILE A 160 16.19 13.44 2.68
CA ILE A 160 15.26 12.39 3.08
C ILE A 160 14.34 12.06 1.91
N TYR A 161 13.87 10.83 1.86
CA TYR A 161 13.00 10.34 0.81
C TYR A 161 11.63 9.97 1.37
N PHE A 162 10.56 10.37 0.69
CA PHE A 162 9.22 9.95 1.02
C PHE A 162 8.64 9.17 -0.14
N ILE A 163 8.06 7.99 0.15
CA ILE A 163 7.35 7.19 -0.83
C ILE A 163 5.87 7.26 -0.49
N PHE A 164 5.10 7.92 -1.34
CA PHE A 164 3.66 8.11 -1.17
C PHE A 164 2.90 7.15 -2.07
N ARG A 165 1.92 6.44 -1.49
CA ARG A 165 1.01 5.57 -2.21
C ARG A 165 -0.42 5.86 -1.79
N GLY A 166 -1.18 6.44 -2.72
CA GLY A 166 -2.62 6.59 -2.56
C GLY A 166 -3.34 5.27 -2.79
N SER A 167 -4.33 4.95 -1.98
CA SER A 167 -5.23 3.82 -2.15
C SER A 167 -6.68 4.30 -2.22
N MET A 168 -7.59 3.42 -2.61
CA MET A 168 -9.04 3.66 -2.61
C MET A 168 -9.72 2.70 -1.65
N ASP A 169 -10.83 3.13 -1.05
CA ASP A 169 -11.67 2.23 -0.25
C ASP A 169 -12.40 1.26 -1.20
N ALA A 170 -12.11 -0.02 -1.05
CA ALA A 170 -12.73 -1.06 -1.87
C ALA A 170 -14.24 -1.20 -1.63
N SER A 171 -14.78 -0.71 -0.51
CA SER A 171 -16.22 -0.71 -0.24
C SER A 171 -17.00 0.16 -1.23
N ASN A 172 -16.35 1.19 -1.81
CA ASN A 172 -16.91 2.08 -2.81
C ASN A 172 -16.72 1.56 -4.26
N MET A 173 -16.12 0.37 -4.42
CA MET A 173 -15.87 -0.22 -5.74
C MET A 173 -17.20 -0.56 -6.42
N GLU A 174 -17.41 -0.06 -7.64
CA GLU A 174 -18.54 -0.46 -8.48
C GLU A 174 -18.30 -1.88 -9.01
N LEU A 175 -19.30 -2.75 -8.84
CA LEU A 175 -19.23 -4.10 -9.37
C LEU A 175 -19.48 -4.11 -10.87
N LEU A 176 -18.73 -4.90 -11.60
CA LEU A 176 -18.99 -5.14 -13.02
C LEU A 176 -20.36 -5.77 -13.25
N ASP A 177 -21.02 -5.38 -14.34
CA ASP A 177 -22.26 -6.04 -14.79
C ASP A 177 -21.94 -7.49 -15.21
N ARG A 178 -22.54 -8.43 -14.48
CA ARG A 178 -22.36 -9.88 -14.68
C ARG A 178 -23.35 -10.49 -15.68
N THR A 179 -24.16 -9.66 -16.34
CA THR A 179 -25.15 -10.13 -17.33
C THR A 179 -24.48 -10.95 -18.44
N GLY A 180 -24.91 -12.19 -18.57
CA GLY A 180 -24.39 -13.14 -19.54
C GLY A 180 -23.09 -13.85 -19.17
N TRP A 181 -22.49 -13.58 -18.01
CA TRP A 181 -21.38 -14.39 -17.52
C TRP A 181 -21.81 -15.84 -17.32
N GLU A 182 -20.85 -16.75 -17.40
CA GLU A 182 -21.12 -18.18 -17.32
C GLU A 182 -20.05 -18.88 -16.48
N ALA A 183 -20.45 -19.64 -15.47
CA ALA A 183 -19.58 -20.54 -14.75
C ALA A 183 -19.33 -21.80 -15.59
N LEU A 184 -18.16 -21.90 -16.22
CA LEU A 184 -17.82 -22.98 -17.16
C LEU A 184 -17.54 -24.31 -16.49
N SER A 185 -16.76 -24.27 -15.42
CA SER A 185 -16.29 -25.47 -14.72
C SER A 185 -15.93 -25.17 -13.27
N ALA A 186 -15.98 -26.18 -12.43
CA ALA A 186 -15.57 -26.15 -11.05
C ALA A 186 -14.81 -27.43 -10.68
N SER A 187 -14.02 -27.38 -9.60
CA SER A 187 -13.30 -28.54 -9.09
C SER A 187 -14.24 -29.68 -8.65
N SER A 188 -15.37 -29.33 -8.08
CA SER A 188 -16.49 -30.22 -7.74
C SER A 188 -17.72 -29.38 -7.44
N GLU A 189 -18.88 -30.02 -7.35
CA GLU A 189 -20.18 -29.42 -7.05
C GLU A 189 -20.96 -30.31 -6.09
N GLU A 190 -21.89 -29.71 -5.30
CA GLU A 190 -22.73 -30.45 -4.36
C GLU A 190 -24.22 -30.31 -4.67
N PRO A 191 -24.79 -31.14 -5.56
CA PRO A 191 -26.21 -31.03 -5.93
C PRO A 191 -27.19 -31.26 -4.78
N LYS A 192 -26.78 -31.94 -3.69
CA LYS A 192 -27.63 -32.17 -2.53
C LYS A 192 -28.04 -30.88 -1.80
N GLU A 193 -27.32 -29.79 -1.97
CA GLU A 193 -27.74 -28.50 -1.42
C GLU A 193 -29.11 -28.09 -1.95
N GLY A 194 -29.48 -28.54 -3.16
CA GLY A 194 -30.82 -28.36 -3.73
C GLY A 194 -31.96 -28.96 -2.90
N ASP A 195 -31.69 -30.01 -2.12
CA ASP A 195 -32.70 -30.65 -1.24
C ASP A 195 -33.14 -29.73 -0.09
N TRP A 196 -32.34 -28.70 0.22
CA TRP A 196 -32.61 -27.70 1.27
C TRP A 196 -32.94 -26.29 0.72
N GLY A 197 -33.11 -26.19 -0.60
CA GLY A 197 -33.43 -24.90 -1.25
C GLY A 197 -32.23 -24.06 -1.63
N HIS A 198 -31.02 -24.59 -1.47
CA HIS A 198 -29.78 -24.03 -1.99
C HIS A 198 -29.42 -24.68 -3.32
N SER A 199 -28.45 -24.18 -4.08
CA SER A 199 -28.09 -24.81 -5.34
C SER A 199 -26.94 -25.80 -5.21
N GLY A 200 -25.82 -25.40 -4.62
CA GLY A 200 -24.57 -26.16 -4.57
C GLY A 200 -23.84 -26.29 -5.91
N LEU A 201 -24.46 -25.85 -7.00
CA LEU A 201 -23.90 -25.88 -8.35
C LEU A 201 -23.09 -24.62 -8.65
N LYS A 202 -22.17 -24.69 -9.59
CA LYS A 202 -21.26 -23.58 -9.95
C LYS A 202 -21.99 -22.33 -10.43
N GLU A 203 -23.14 -22.46 -11.09
CA GLU A 203 -23.93 -21.34 -11.58
C GLU A 203 -24.44 -20.42 -10.47
N ALA A 204 -24.64 -20.97 -9.27
CA ALA A 204 -25.14 -20.22 -8.12
C ALA A 204 -24.18 -19.11 -7.65
N CYS A 205 -22.88 -19.17 -7.98
CA CYS A 205 -21.97 -18.08 -7.65
C CYS A 205 -22.23 -16.78 -8.45
N LEU A 206 -23.08 -16.83 -9.50
CA LEU A 206 -23.36 -15.71 -10.41
C LEU A 206 -24.81 -15.24 -10.40
N ASP A 207 -25.75 -15.98 -9.78
CA ASP A 207 -27.20 -15.73 -9.87
C ASP A 207 -27.67 -14.50 -9.07
N GLY A 208 -26.86 -14.02 -8.13
CA GLY A 208 -27.16 -12.86 -7.29
C GLY A 208 -28.09 -13.15 -6.12
N ASP A 209 -28.47 -14.40 -5.89
CA ASP A 209 -29.26 -14.82 -4.74
C ASP A 209 -28.31 -15.27 -3.60
N LEU A 210 -28.34 -14.60 -2.46
CA LEU A 210 -27.50 -14.90 -1.31
C LEU A 210 -27.90 -16.20 -0.59
N ASN A 211 -29.07 -16.78 -0.90
CA ASN A 211 -29.47 -18.08 -0.37
C ASN A 211 -28.90 -19.26 -1.17
N THR A 212 -28.42 -19.00 -2.35
CA THR A 212 -27.76 -20.00 -3.21
C THR A 212 -26.24 -19.78 -3.21
N PHE A 213 -25.48 -20.83 -3.44
CA PHE A 213 -24.02 -20.77 -3.44
C PHE A 213 -23.43 -21.97 -4.21
N TRP A 214 -22.21 -21.81 -4.67
CA TRP A 214 -21.41 -22.95 -5.13
C TRP A 214 -20.86 -23.71 -3.93
N GLY A 215 -21.17 -24.99 -3.84
CA GLY A 215 -20.65 -25.91 -2.82
C GLY A 215 -19.75 -26.98 -3.44
N THR A 216 -18.70 -27.38 -2.74
CA THR A 216 -17.87 -28.52 -3.14
C THR A 216 -18.48 -29.83 -2.67
N ASP A 217 -18.23 -30.98 -3.37
CA ASP A 217 -18.82 -32.29 -3.12
C ASP A 217 -18.49 -32.85 -1.73
N TRP A 218 -19.20 -32.37 -0.73
CA TRP A 218 -19.05 -32.82 0.65
C TRP A 218 -19.83 -34.13 0.92
N SER A 219 -20.81 -34.47 0.10
CA SER A 219 -21.66 -35.64 0.35
C SER A 219 -21.07 -36.96 -0.13
N ASN A 220 -20.15 -36.94 -1.10
CA ASN A 220 -19.57 -38.15 -1.70
C ASN A 220 -18.04 -38.20 -1.56
N GLN A 221 -17.33 -37.27 -2.21
CA GLN A 221 -15.89 -37.36 -2.39
C GLN A 221 -15.09 -36.64 -1.31
N HIS A 222 -15.68 -35.67 -0.63
CA HIS A 222 -15.03 -34.83 0.39
C HIS A 222 -13.67 -34.26 -0.07
N PRO A 223 -13.59 -33.65 -1.26
CA PRO A 223 -12.32 -33.16 -1.79
C PRO A 223 -11.68 -32.14 -0.86
N GLN A 224 -10.36 -32.22 -0.74
CA GLN A 224 -9.59 -31.24 0.01
C GLN A 224 -9.20 -30.07 -0.90
N PRO A 225 -8.94 -28.86 -0.36
CA PRO A 225 -8.39 -27.77 -1.13
C PRO A 225 -7.12 -28.20 -1.91
N PRO A 226 -6.81 -27.55 -3.04
CA PRO A 226 -7.48 -26.35 -3.57
C PRO A 226 -8.80 -26.66 -4.30
N HIS A 227 -9.79 -25.79 -4.06
CA HIS A 227 -11.03 -25.78 -4.83
C HIS A 227 -11.00 -24.63 -5.82
N TRP A 228 -11.58 -24.82 -7.00
CA TRP A 228 -11.53 -23.75 -8.01
C TRP A 228 -12.81 -23.72 -8.84
N ILE A 229 -13.10 -22.54 -9.39
CA ILE A 229 -14.17 -22.29 -10.37
C ILE A 229 -13.61 -21.40 -11.48
N VAL A 230 -14.09 -21.66 -12.71
CA VAL A 230 -13.75 -20.88 -13.92
C VAL A 230 -15.01 -20.21 -14.44
N ILE A 231 -14.92 -18.90 -14.69
CA ILE A 231 -15.99 -18.04 -15.17
C ILE A 231 -15.59 -17.42 -16.51
N ASP A 232 -16.47 -17.49 -17.52
CA ASP A 232 -16.35 -16.77 -18.79
C ASP A 232 -17.09 -15.43 -18.68
N LEU A 233 -16.38 -14.32 -18.75
CA LEU A 233 -16.91 -12.96 -18.75
C LEU A 233 -17.49 -12.56 -20.11
N LYS A 234 -17.43 -13.45 -21.13
CA LYS A 234 -17.91 -13.32 -22.51
C LYS A 234 -17.13 -12.35 -23.39
N LYS A 235 -16.35 -11.47 -22.82
CA LYS A 235 -15.48 -10.53 -23.52
C LYS A 235 -14.25 -10.26 -22.67
N THR A 236 -13.17 -9.82 -23.29
CA THR A 236 -12.02 -9.25 -22.58
C THR A 236 -12.51 -8.05 -21.76
N THR A 237 -12.22 -8.08 -20.49
CA THR A 237 -12.70 -7.12 -19.48
C THR A 237 -11.51 -6.59 -18.71
N HIS A 238 -11.47 -5.27 -18.50
CA HIS A 238 -10.51 -4.62 -17.64
C HIS A 238 -10.93 -4.79 -16.19
N ILE A 239 -10.14 -5.51 -15.39
CA ILE A 239 -10.46 -5.91 -14.02
C ILE A 239 -9.51 -5.18 -13.08
N GLN A 240 -10.07 -4.38 -12.18
CA GLN A 240 -9.31 -3.60 -11.19
C GLN A 240 -9.41 -4.15 -9.77
N GLY A 241 -10.35 -5.06 -9.53
CA GLY A 241 -10.58 -5.61 -8.21
C GLY A 241 -11.36 -6.91 -8.23
N PHE A 242 -11.48 -7.50 -7.06
CA PHE A 242 -12.21 -8.75 -6.83
C PHE A 242 -13.17 -8.58 -5.66
N ALA A 243 -14.37 -9.10 -5.83
CA ALA A 243 -15.35 -9.19 -4.76
C ALA A 243 -15.91 -10.61 -4.69
N CYS A 244 -16.12 -11.12 -3.49
CA CYS A 244 -16.82 -12.35 -3.25
C CYS A 244 -17.68 -12.26 -1.98
N GLN A 245 -18.79 -13.01 -1.97
CA GLN A 245 -19.72 -13.09 -0.86
C GLN A 245 -19.68 -14.49 -0.25
N ALA A 246 -19.48 -14.56 1.07
CA ALA A 246 -19.65 -15.80 1.80
C ALA A 246 -21.15 -16.07 2.00
N ARG A 247 -21.54 -17.37 2.08
CA ARG A 247 -22.93 -17.75 2.44
C ARG A 247 -23.30 -17.25 3.83
N GLU A 248 -24.57 -16.94 4.06
CA GLU A 248 -25.02 -16.28 5.29
C GLU A 248 -24.97 -17.13 6.57
N GLU A 249 -25.15 -18.41 6.46
CA GLU A 249 -25.35 -19.25 7.65
C GLU A 249 -24.06 -19.85 8.21
N GLY A 250 -23.30 -19.07 9.00
CA GLY A 250 -22.37 -19.62 10.02
C GLY A 250 -21.28 -20.59 9.57
N TYR A 251 -21.17 -20.89 8.29
CA TYR A 251 -20.18 -21.75 7.72
C TYR A 251 -18.98 -20.97 7.23
N ASP A 252 -17.83 -21.52 7.48
CA ASP A 252 -16.57 -20.89 7.14
C ASP A 252 -16.41 -20.72 5.63
N GLY A 253 -16.39 -19.47 5.17
CA GLY A 253 -16.05 -19.11 3.81
C GLY A 253 -14.55 -19.35 3.49
N PRO A 254 -14.12 -19.02 2.26
CA PRO A 254 -12.72 -19.09 1.89
C PRO A 254 -11.90 -18.12 2.75
N LYS A 255 -10.71 -18.56 3.19
CA LYS A 255 -9.76 -17.70 3.89
C LYS A 255 -8.69 -17.16 2.96
N GLU A 256 -8.23 -17.99 2.04
CA GLU A 256 -7.23 -17.62 1.06
C GLU A 256 -7.77 -17.91 -0.33
N VAL A 257 -7.65 -16.91 -1.20
CA VAL A 257 -8.10 -16.99 -2.59
C VAL A 257 -6.99 -16.51 -3.51
N THR A 258 -6.73 -17.29 -4.56
CA THR A 258 -5.92 -16.87 -5.71
C THR A 258 -6.86 -16.54 -6.86
N VAL A 259 -6.73 -15.34 -7.43
CA VAL A 259 -7.44 -14.88 -8.61
C VAL A 259 -6.50 -14.94 -9.80
N GLU A 260 -6.91 -15.65 -10.85
CA GLU A 260 -6.15 -15.82 -12.08
C GLU A 260 -7.03 -15.36 -13.26
N VAL A 261 -6.40 -14.76 -14.28
CA VAL A 261 -7.08 -14.33 -15.52
C VAL A 261 -6.48 -15.01 -16.74
N SER A 262 -7.28 -15.13 -17.79
CA SER A 262 -6.86 -15.71 -19.06
C SER A 262 -7.66 -15.11 -20.22
N GLU A 263 -7.05 -15.03 -21.42
CA GLU A 263 -7.73 -14.69 -22.66
C GLU A 263 -8.25 -15.90 -23.42
N ASP A 264 -7.64 -17.08 -23.21
CA ASP A 264 -7.85 -18.29 -24.01
C ASP A 264 -8.39 -19.49 -23.21
N ASN A 265 -8.61 -19.33 -21.89
CA ASN A 265 -8.99 -20.39 -20.96
C ASN A 265 -7.94 -21.54 -20.88
N ALA A 266 -6.71 -21.29 -21.28
CA ALA A 266 -5.62 -22.25 -21.27
C ALA A 266 -4.36 -21.73 -20.58
N THR A 267 -3.99 -20.48 -20.87
CA THR A 267 -2.84 -19.80 -20.28
C THR A 267 -3.32 -18.86 -19.19
N TRP A 268 -2.88 -19.07 -17.94
CA TRP A 268 -3.36 -18.34 -16.78
C TRP A 268 -2.27 -17.47 -16.17
N THR A 269 -2.64 -16.25 -15.83
CA THR A 269 -1.79 -15.30 -15.11
C THR A 269 -2.41 -15.00 -13.76
N VAL A 270 -1.61 -15.08 -12.69
CA VAL A 270 -2.08 -14.71 -11.35
C VAL A 270 -2.22 -13.19 -11.28
N ALA A 271 -3.45 -12.74 -11.04
CA ALA A 271 -3.78 -11.33 -10.84
C ALA A 271 -3.60 -10.91 -9.38
N ALA A 272 -4.03 -11.75 -8.43
CA ALA A 272 -3.87 -11.47 -7.01
C ALA A 272 -3.94 -12.74 -6.15
N LYS A 273 -3.43 -12.61 -4.91
CA LYS A 273 -3.65 -13.56 -3.81
C LYS A 273 -4.15 -12.80 -2.61
N PHE A 274 -5.34 -13.15 -2.14
CA PHE A 274 -5.96 -12.57 -0.96
C PHE A 274 -5.90 -13.54 0.20
N LYS A 275 -5.61 -13.01 1.40
CA LYS A 275 -5.57 -13.75 2.65
C LYS A 275 -6.49 -13.08 3.67
N ASP A 276 -6.80 -13.82 4.73
CA ASP A 276 -7.62 -13.34 5.83
C ASP A 276 -9.00 -12.81 5.39
N ILE A 277 -9.58 -13.47 4.36
CA ILE A 277 -10.93 -13.16 3.88
C ILE A 277 -11.92 -13.42 5.03
N PRO A 278 -12.84 -12.49 5.33
CA PRO A 278 -13.84 -12.68 6.38
C PRO A 278 -14.67 -13.94 6.15
N ALA A 279 -14.96 -14.67 7.22
CA ALA A 279 -15.78 -15.89 7.14
C ALA A 279 -17.25 -15.61 6.78
N GLN A 280 -17.70 -14.37 6.95
CA GLN A 280 -19.07 -13.92 6.68
C GLN A 280 -19.06 -12.56 5.98
N GLY A 281 -20.12 -12.31 5.22
CA GLY A 281 -20.30 -11.05 4.52
C GLY A 281 -19.55 -10.99 3.19
N GLU A 282 -19.50 -9.81 2.66
CA GLU A 282 -18.84 -9.51 1.39
C GLU A 282 -17.39 -9.11 1.62
N PHE A 283 -16.50 -9.68 0.84
CA PHE A 283 -15.11 -9.25 0.70
C PHE A 283 -14.94 -8.49 -0.59
N ARG A 284 -14.29 -7.33 -0.52
CA ARG A 284 -13.87 -6.53 -1.69
C ARG A 284 -12.44 -6.09 -1.52
N SER A 285 -11.66 -6.20 -2.58
CA SER A 285 -10.29 -5.68 -2.61
C SER A 285 -9.88 -5.33 -4.03
N PHE A 286 -9.07 -4.28 -4.17
CA PHE A 286 -8.40 -4.01 -5.43
C PHE A 286 -7.32 -5.04 -5.71
N LEU A 287 -7.06 -5.30 -6.99
CA LEU A 287 -5.87 -6.03 -7.44
C LEU A 287 -4.63 -5.15 -7.21
N PRO A 288 -3.43 -5.74 -7.06
CA PRO A 288 -2.18 -4.98 -7.02
C PRO A 288 -1.99 -4.11 -8.26
N ASP A 289 -2.30 -4.68 -9.43
CA ASP A 289 -2.33 -4.03 -10.73
C ASP A 289 -3.62 -4.41 -11.46
N ALA A 290 -4.17 -3.48 -12.24
CA ALA A 290 -5.30 -3.80 -13.11
C ALA A 290 -4.86 -4.76 -14.21
N VAL A 291 -5.74 -5.70 -14.57
CA VAL A 291 -5.45 -6.73 -15.57
C VAL A 291 -6.60 -6.87 -16.58
N ASP A 292 -6.27 -7.25 -17.80
CA ASP A 292 -7.26 -7.60 -18.79
C ASP A 292 -7.40 -9.12 -18.90
N GLY A 293 -8.65 -9.60 -19.06
CA GLY A 293 -8.91 -11.02 -19.25
C GLY A 293 -10.36 -11.31 -19.60
N ARG A 294 -10.58 -12.37 -20.35
CA ARG A 294 -11.92 -12.89 -20.66
C ARG A 294 -12.37 -13.94 -19.66
N TYR A 295 -11.45 -14.76 -19.19
CA TYR A 295 -11.74 -15.82 -18.23
C TYR A 295 -11.16 -15.49 -16.88
N LEU A 296 -11.96 -15.74 -15.84
CA LEU A 296 -11.58 -15.58 -14.46
C LEU A 296 -11.55 -16.95 -13.79
N LYS A 297 -10.46 -17.29 -13.12
CA LYS A 297 -10.39 -18.47 -12.28
C LYS A 297 -10.14 -18.04 -10.83
N VAL A 298 -11.00 -18.52 -9.95
CA VAL A 298 -10.93 -18.29 -8.53
C VAL A 298 -10.56 -19.61 -7.86
N THR A 299 -9.40 -19.65 -7.22
CA THR A 299 -8.89 -20.83 -6.52
C THR A 299 -8.86 -20.59 -5.03
N ILE A 300 -9.62 -21.38 -4.26
CA ILE A 300 -9.65 -21.36 -2.79
C ILE A 300 -8.56 -22.32 -2.31
N THR A 301 -7.51 -21.78 -1.69
CA THR A 301 -6.35 -22.57 -1.24
C THR A 301 -6.42 -22.93 0.24
N ASP A 302 -7.15 -22.15 1.04
CA ASP A 302 -7.45 -22.46 2.44
C ASP A 302 -8.88 -22.08 2.80
N ARG A 303 -9.51 -22.96 3.56
CA ARG A 303 -10.82 -22.74 4.21
C ARG A 303 -10.74 -23.22 5.65
N LYS A 304 -11.52 -22.64 6.55
CA LYS A 304 -11.77 -23.34 7.81
C LYS A 304 -12.56 -24.59 7.48
N SER A 305 -12.01 -25.74 7.76
CA SER A 305 -12.74 -26.98 7.61
C SER A 305 -13.95 -26.96 8.55
N VAL A 306 -15.12 -27.15 7.99
CA VAL A 306 -16.27 -27.61 8.78
C VAL A 306 -16.03 -29.09 9.00
N VAL A 307 -15.87 -29.48 10.25
CA VAL A 307 -15.94 -30.87 10.68
C VAL A 307 -17.40 -31.25 10.79
#